data_a26359a229225214e0ffd116724ede71
#
_entry.id   a26359a229225214e0ffd116724ede71
#
_cell.length_a   1.000
_cell.length_b   1.000
_cell.length_c   1.000
_cell.angle_alpha   90.00
_cell.angle_beta   90.00
_cell.angle_gamma   90.00
#
_symmetry.space_group_name_H-M   'P 1'
#
loop_
_entity.id
_entity.type
_entity.pdbx_description
1 polymer ?
#
loop_
_entity_poly.entity_id
_entity_poly.type
_entity_poly.pdbx_seq_one_letter_code
_entity_poly.pdbx_strand_id
1 'polypeptide(L)'
;ALVIGTTGYSKQDIQMIESASKLIPILKSSNMSVGINLCLELAERASSVIGENSDVDIIEHHHKHKVDMPSGTSLAFEEVIKNNLSGKKDINHHCLRVGNVVGDHMIKYTLENESIEINHKSFDRKIFAEGAILAVKWISSKKDGLYDMGDALSL
;
A
#
# COMPACT_ATOMS: atom_id res chain seq x y z
N ALA A 1 -23.46 1.38 2.53
CA ALA A 1 -22.00 1.50 2.47
C ALA A 1 -21.35 0.14 2.36
N LEU A 2 -20.21 0.04 1.71
CA LEU A 2 -19.47 -1.20 1.51
C LEU A 2 -17.97 -0.97 1.74
N VAL A 3 -17.29 -1.91 2.42
CA VAL A 3 -15.82 -1.92 2.54
C VAL A 3 -15.27 -3.17 1.87
N ILE A 4 -14.32 -3.00 0.96
CA ILE A 4 -13.74 -4.05 0.14
C ILE A 4 -12.23 -4.13 0.42
N GLY A 5 -11.81 -5.21 1.09
CA GLY A 5 -10.39 -5.51 1.40
C GLY A 5 -9.83 -6.68 0.59
N THR A 6 -10.60 -7.24 -0.33
CA THR A 6 -10.18 -8.34 -1.22
C THR A 6 -9.45 -7.81 -2.44
N THR A 7 -8.62 -8.66 -3.04
CA THR A 7 -7.79 -8.35 -4.22
C THR A 7 -8.10 -9.33 -5.36
N GLY A 8 -7.46 -9.14 -6.51
CA GLY A 8 -7.61 -10.07 -7.65
C GLY A 8 -8.83 -9.81 -8.54
N TYR A 9 -9.37 -8.60 -8.51
CA TYR A 9 -10.48 -8.20 -9.38
C TYR A 9 -10.07 -8.06 -10.84
N SER A 10 -10.93 -8.53 -11.76
CA SER A 10 -10.80 -8.25 -13.18
C SER A 10 -11.12 -6.78 -13.48
N LYS A 11 -10.77 -6.32 -14.67
CA LYS A 11 -11.16 -4.97 -15.14
C LYS A 11 -12.68 -4.77 -15.12
N GLN A 12 -13.44 -5.82 -15.43
CA GLN A 12 -14.90 -5.78 -15.43
C GLN A 12 -15.44 -5.62 -14.00
N ASP A 13 -14.86 -6.33 -13.01
CA ASP A 13 -15.26 -6.19 -11.62
C ASP A 13 -14.98 -4.78 -11.09
N ILE A 14 -13.85 -4.19 -11.46
CA ILE A 14 -13.52 -2.80 -11.09
C ILE A 14 -14.56 -1.83 -11.65
N GLN A 15 -14.94 -1.96 -12.91
CA GLN A 15 -15.98 -1.13 -13.52
C GLN A 15 -17.34 -1.29 -12.83
N MET A 16 -17.67 -2.50 -12.36
CA MET A 16 -18.88 -2.75 -11.57
C MET A 16 -18.82 -2.03 -10.22
N ILE A 17 -17.68 -2.09 -9.53
CA ILE A 17 -17.46 -1.39 -8.26
C ILE A 17 -17.58 0.13 -8.46
N GLU A 18 -16.93 0.68 -9.49
CA GLU A 18 -17.02 2.11 -9.84
C GLU A 18 -18.46 2.53 -10.17
N SER A 19 -19.21 1.68 -10.86
CA SER A 19 -20.61 1.95 -11.17
C SER A 19 -21.49 1.93 -9.91
N ALA A 20 -21.27 0.96 -9.01
CA ALA A 20 -21.99 0.86 -7.76
C ALA A 20 -21.66 2.02 -6.79
N SER A 21 -20.43 2.53 -6.84
CA SER A 21 -20.01 3.65 -5.98
C SER A 21 -20.77 4.96 -6.28
N LYS A 22 -21.37 5.08 -7.45
CA LYS A 22 -22.25 6.22 -7.80
C LYS A 22 -23.62 6.16 -7.08
N LEU A 23 -23.95 5.04 -6.44
CA LEU A 23 -25.23 4.79 -5.79
C LEU A 23 -25.09 4.57 -4.29
N ILE A 24 -23.91 4.15 -3.84
CA ILE A 24 -23.60 3.91 -2.43
C ILE A 24 -22.13 4.26 -2.14
N PRO A 25 -21.80 4.66 -0.90
CA PRO A 25 -20.39 4.85 -0.53
C PRO A 25 -19.67 3.49 -0.48
N ILE A 26 -18.54 3.39 -1.18
CA ILE A 26 -17.67 2.23 -1.22
C ILE A 26 -16.25 2.63 -0.86
N LEU A 27 -15.65 1.97 0.15
CA LEU A 27 -14.22 2.07 0.41
C LEU A 27 -13.54 0.79 -0.06
N LYS A 28 -12.56 0.93 -0.96
CA LYS A 28 -11.79 -0.20 -1.49
C LYS A 28 -10.30 0.05 -1.28
N SER A 29 -9.62 -0.89 -0.64
CA SER A 29 -8.16 -0.87 -0.51
C SER A 29 -7.58 -2.28 -0.59
N SER A 30 -6.45 -2.43 -1.24
CA SER A 30 -5.70 -3.71 -1.30
C SER A 30 -5.04 -4.08 0.01
N ASN A 31 -4.83 -3.10 0.90
CA ASN A 31 -4.27 -3.28 2.22
C ASN A 31 -4.99 -2.38 3.23
N MET A 32 -5.55 -2.98 4.29
CA MET A 32 -6.30 -2.25 5.32
C MET A 32 -5.42 -1.78 6.49
N SER A 33 -4.12 -2.09 6.52
CA SER A 33 -3.23 -1.62 7.59
C SER A 33 -3.08 -0.10 7.56
N VAL A 34 -3.36 0.55 8.68
CA VAL A 34 -3.13 1.99 8.85
C VAL A 34 -1.65 2.33 8.63
N GLY A 35 -0.74 1.53 9.19
CA GLY A 35 0.70 1.75 9.07
C GLY A 35 1.20 1.62 7.63
N ILE A 36 0.70 0.63 6.87
CA ILE A 36 1.08 0.47 5.45
C ILE A 36 0.58 1.65 4.61
N ASN A 37 -0.66 2.09 4.82
CA ASN A 37 -1.18 3.23 4.05
C ASN A 37 -0.43 4.53 4.37
N LEU A 38 -0.08 4.76 5.63
CA LEU A 38 0.81 5.88 5.99
C LEU A 38 2.19 5.75 5.32
N CYS A 39 2.77 4.55 5.28
CA CYS A 39 4.05 4.34 4.61
C CYS A 39 3.97 4.55 3.09
N LEU A 40 2.84 4.24 2.44
CA LEU A 40 2.61 4.55 1.02
C LEU A 40 2.62 6.06 0.79
N GLU A 41 1.93 6.84 1.60
CA GLU A 41 1.93 8.31 1.55
C GLU A 41 3.34 8.89 1.76
N LEU A 42 4.05 8.37 2.77
CA LEU A 42 5.44 8.79 3.02
C LEU A 42 6.37 8.46 1.85
N ALA A 43 6.18 7.29 1.21
CA ALA A 43 6.93 6.90 0.02
C ALA A 43 6.60 7.79 -1.18
N GLU A 44 5.32 8.14 -1.37
CA GLU A 44 4.88 9.10 -2.37
C GLU A 44 5.59 10.45 -2.18
N ARG A 45 5.53 10.99 -0.96
CA ARG A 45 6.17 12.26 -0.63
C ARG A 45 7.68 12.21 -0.79
N ALA A 46 8.34 11.15 -0.34
CA ALA A 46 9.78 10.97 -0.50
C ALA A 46 10.15 10.91 -1.99
N SER A 47 9.43 10.12 -2.78
CA SER A 47 9.68 9.98 -4.21
C SER A 47 9.53 11.31 -4.96
N SER A 48 8.54 12.13 -4.62
CA SER A 48 8.32 13.44 -5.24
C SER A 48 9.46 14.44 -4.96
N VAL A 49 10.23 14.25 -3.89
CA VAL A 49 11.31 15.16 -3.47
C VAL A 49 12.69 14.66 -3.88
N ILE A 50 12.96 13.37 -3.65
CA ILE A 50 14.30 12.80 -3.81
C ILE A 50 14.36 11.64 -4.79
N GLY A 51 13.23 11.15 -5.28
CA GLY A 51 13.15 9.93 -6.06
C GLY A 51 14.01 9.92 -7.32
N GLU A 52 14.08 11.04 -8.05
CA GLU A 52 14.89 11.14 -9.27
C GLU A 52 16.40 11.01 -8.99
N ASN A 53 16.85 11.48 -7.84
CA ASN A 53 18.27 11.58 -7.47
C ASN A 53 18.73 10.47 -6.51
N SER A 54 17.91 9.45 -6.25
CA SER A 54 18.22 8.35 -5.33
C SER A 54 18.09 6.99 -6.01
N ASP A 55 18.90 6.01 -5.64
CA ASP A 55 18.58 4.61 -5.90
C ASP A 55 17.51 4.15 -4.92
N VAL A 56 16.56 3.36 -5.42
CA VAL A 56 15.41 2.92 -4.59
C VAL A 56 15.37 1.41 -4.50
N ASP A 57 15.43 0.92 -3.27
CA ASP A 57 15.30 -0.49 -2.94
C ASP A 57 14.05 -0.72 -2.09
N ILE A 58 13.28 -1.77 -2.40
CA ILE A 58 12.19 -2.28 -1.57
C ILE A 58 12.62 -3.62 -1.00
N ILE A 59 12.73 -3.68 0.31
CA ILE A 59 13.11 -4.88 1.04
C ILE A 59 11.89 -5.40 1.79
N GLU A 60 11.51 -6.66 1.55
CA GLU A 60 10.39 -7.29 2.25
C GLU A 60 10.78 -8.59 2.92
N HIS A 61 10.13 -8.88 4.04
CA HIS A 61 10.35 -10.10 4.80
C HIS A 61 8.99 -10.71 5.20
N HIS A 62 8.73 -11.94 4.76
CA HIS A 62 7.52 -12.69 5.09
C HIS A 62 7.86 -14.11 5.54
N HIS A 63 6.85 -14.79 6.08
CA HIS A 63 6.95 -16.19 6.48
C HIS A 63 7.32 -17.10 5.30
N LYS A 64 7.96 -18.22 5.60
CA LYS A 64 8.48 -19.20 4.61
C LYS A 64 7.43 -19.79 3.66
N HIS A 65 6.14 -19.69 3.99
CA HIS A 65 5.04 -20.26 3.18
C HIS A 65 4.39 -19.23 2.22
N LYS A 66 4.85 -17.97 2.19
CA LYS A 66 4.31 -16.97 1.26
C LYS A 66 4.86 -17.23 -0.14
N VAL A 67 3.95 -17.42 -1.10
CA VAL A 67 4.28 -17.85 -2.47
C VAL A 67 4.59 -16.65 -3.40
N ASP A 68 3.77 -15.60 -3.33
CA ASP A 68 3.92 -14.41 -4.17
C ASP A 68 5.21 -13.64 -3.85
N MET A 69 5.94 -13.26 -4.90
CA MET A 69 7.23 -12.58 -4.81
C MET A 69 7.46 -11.72 -6.06
N PRO A 70 7.50 -10.38 -5.94
CA PRO A 70 7.28 -9.60 -4.72
C PRO A 70 5.85 -9.70 -4.19
N SER A 71 5.63 -9.28 -2.92
CA SER A 71 4.30 -9.23 -2.33
C SER A 71 3.46 -8.11 -2.95
N GLY A 72 2.12 -8.22 -2.84
CA GLY A 72 1.22 -7.17 -3.28
C GLY A 72 1.50 -5.81 -2.63
N THR A 73 1.96 -5.78 -1.39
CA THR A 73 2.36 -4.54 -0.69
C THR A 73 3.63 -3.94 -1.30
N SER A 74 4.63 -4.77 -1.63
CA SER A 74 5.85 -4.30 -2.30
C SER A 74 5.55 -3.75 -3.70
N LEU A 75 4.64 -4.38 -4.45
CA LEU A 75 4.19 -3.87 -5.74
C LEU A 75 3.42 -2.56 -5.61
N ALA A 76 2.62 -2.38 -4.56
CA ALA A 76 1.94 -1.11 -4.28
C ALA A 76 2.95 0.02 -3.99
N PHE A 77 4.00 -0.24 -3.21
CA PHE A 77 5.09 0.73 -3.03
C PHE A 77 5.78 1.08 -4.34
N GLU A 78 6.10 0.08 -5.16
CA GLU A 78 6.71 0.31 -6.48
C GLU A 78 5.82 1.20 -7.36
N GLU A 79 4.52 0.94 -7.40
CA GLU A 79 3.55 1.72 -8.17
C GLU A 79 3.52 3.19 -7.72
N VAL A 80 3.40 3.43 -6.41
CA VAL A 80 3.39 4.78 -5.83
C VAL A 80 4.69 5.51 -6.16
N ILE A 81 5.84 4.86 -6.00
CA ILE A 81 7.15 5.45 -6.29
C ILE A 81 7.25 5.81 -7.78
N LYS A 82 6.92 4.87 -8.67
CA LYS A 82 7.01 5.09 -10.14
C LYS A 82 6.09 6.20 -10.63
N ASN A 83 4.91 6.33 -10.05
CA ASN A 83 3.96 7.40 -10.42
C ASN A 83 4.47 8.80 -10.08
N ASN A 84 5.46 8.91 -9.20
CA ASN A 84 6.07 10.18 -8.77
C ASN A 84 7.45 10.44 -9.41
N LEU A 85 7.85 9.64 -10.39
CA LEU A 85 9.08 9.81 -11.15
C LEU A 85 8.76 10.23 -12.58
N SER A 86 9.60 11.13 -13.14
CA SER A 86 9.42 11.62 -14.52
C SER A 86 9.94 10.64 -15.57
N GLY A 87 10.80 9.70 -15.19
CA GLY A 87 11.46 8.73 -16.07
C GLY A 87 11.21 7.29 -15.70
N LYS A 88 11.66 6.36 -16.55
CA LYS A 88 11.73 4.95 -16.19
C LYS A 88 12.92 4.73 -15.27
N LYS A 89 12.66 4.31 -14.05
CA LYS A 89 13.67 3.95 -13.07
C LYS A 89 13.44 2.51 -12.61
N ASP A 90 14.50 1.74 -12.56
CA ASP A 90 14.44 0.41 -11.98
C ASP A 90 14.38 0.51 -10.45
N ILE A 91 13.45 -0.22 -9.85
CA ILE A 91 13.29 -0.36 -8.42
C ILE A 91 13.62 -1.80 -8.07
N ASN A 92 14.59 -1.98 -7.19
CA ASN A 92 15.03 -3.32 -6.80
C ASN A 92 14.12 -3.89 -5.71
N HIS A 93 13.70 -5.14 -5.88
CA HIS A 93 12.98 -5.88 -4.85
C HIS A 93 13.88 -6.94 -4.21
N HIS A 94 14.01 -6.87 -2.89
CA HIS A 94 14.74 -7.86 -2.07
C HIS A 94 13.74 -8.60 -1.19
N CYS A 95 13.44 -9.85 -1.56
CA CYS A 95 12.36 -10.62 -0.94
C CYS A 95 12.93 -11.74 -0.05
N LEU A 96 12.71 -11.66 1.25
CA LEU A 96 13.07 -12.71 2.21
C LEU A 96 11.83 -13.54 2.57
N ARG A 97 12.02 -14.86 2.63
CA ARG A 97 10.98 -15.85 2.98
C ARG A 97 11.53 -16.79 4.05
N VAL A 98 11.37 -16.39 5.34
CA VAL A 98 11.97 -17.12 6.46
C VAL A 98 11.11 -16.96 7.73
N GLY A 99 11.14 -17.98 8.57
CA GLY A 99 10.42 -17.96 9.86
C GLY A 99 8.90 -17.80 9.71
N ASN A 100 8.32 -17.08 10.66
CA ASN A 100 6.88 -16.81 10.76
C ASN A 100 6.56 -15.31 10.71
N VAL A 101 7.41 -14.50 10.08
CA VAL A 101 7.20 -13.05 9.96
C VAL A 101 5.88 -12.78 9.24
N VAL A 102 5.06 -11.92 9.82
CA VAL A 102 3.74 -11.55 9.27
C VAL A 102 3.89 -10.75 7.98
N GLY A 103 4.78 -9.75 8.01
CA GLY A 103 5.13 -8.92 6.86
C GLY A 103 5.85 -7.66 7.30
N ASP A 104 7.14 -7.59 7.00
CA ASP A 104 7.94 -6.38 7.18
C ASP A 104 8.26 -5.81 5.80
N HIS A 105 8.25 -4.49 5.69
CA HIS A 105 8.56 -3.77 4.46
C HIS A 105 9.42 -2.58 4.78
N MET A 106 10.48 -2.39 4.01
CA MET A 106 11.35 -1.22 4.08
C MET A 106 11.54 -0.66 2.68
N ILE A 107 11.33 0.62 2.52
CA ILE A 107 11.68 1.38 1.33
C ILE A 107 12.92 2.19 1.69
N LYS A 108 13.98 2.02 0.90
CA LYS A 108 15.24 2.72 1.08
C LYS A 108 15.54 3.58 -0.14
N TYR A 109 15.73 4.85 0.10
CA TYR A 109 16.23 5.83 -0.87
C TYR A 109 17.70 6.10 -0.55
N THR A 110 18.59 5.80 -1.46
CA THR A 110 20.04 6.02 -1.30
C THR A 110 20.49 7.13 -2.24
N LEU A 111 20.92 8.23 -1.66
CA LEU A 111 21.53 9.36 -2.35
C LEU A 111 23.07 9.26 -2.26
N GLU A 112 23.79 10.20 -2.84
CA GLU A 112 25.26 10.17 -2.88
C GLU A 112 25.90 10.17 -1.47
N ASN A 113 25.35 10.95 -0.54
CA ASN A 113 25.95 11.15 0.79
C ASN A 113 25.01 10.85 1.96
N GLU A 114 23.78 10.38 1.71
CA GLU A 114 22.79 10.05 2.74
C GLU A 114 21.81 8.98 2.27
N SER A 115 21.06 8.41 3.18
CA SER A 115 19.93 7.53 2.85
C SER A 115 18.75 7.80 3.75
N ILE A 116 17.55 7.56 3.22
CA ILE A 116 16.28 7.61 3.97
C ILE A 116 15.63 6.25 3.92
N GLU A 117 15.15 5.77 5.05
CA GLU A 117 14.46 4.50 5.19
C GLU A 117 13.07 4.70 5.78
N ILE A 118 12.05 4.17 5.10
CA ILE A 118 10.68 4.08 5.60
C ILE A 118 10.44 2.61 5.96
N ASN A 119 10.21 2.32 7.23
CA ASN A 119 10.19 0.96 7.75
C ASN A 119 8.86 0.65 8.43
N HIS A 120 8.20 -0.43 8.02
CA HIS A 120 6.99 -0.94 8.63
C HIS A 120 7.19 -2.40 9.04
N LYS A 121 6.82 -2.75 10.27
CA LYS A 121 6.86 -4.12 10.79
C LYS A 121 5.50 -4.53 11.32
N SER A 122 4.99 -5.66 10.84
CA SER A 122 3.74 -6.25 11.30
C SER A 122 4.01 -7.31 12.36
N PHE A 123 3.54 -7.09 13.58
CA PHE A 123 3.66 -8.08 14.66
C PHE A 123 2.47 -9.05 14.73
N ASP A 124 1.29 -8.64 14.25
CA ASP A 124 0.07 -9.44 14.25
C ASP A 124 -0.79 -9.07 13.03
N ARG A 125 -1.48 -10.05 12.47
CA ARG A 125 -2.45 -9.85 11.36
C ARG A 125 -3.69 -9.04 11.77
N LYS A 126 -3.92 -8.84 13.06
CA LYS A 126 -5.00 -7.99 13.58
C LYS A 126 -5.00 -6.58 13.01
N ILE A 127 -3.84 -6.04 12.63
CA ILE A 127 -3.71 -4.72 12.01
C ILE A 127 -4.63 -4.55 10.79
N PHE A 128 -4.87 -5.60 10.02
CA PHE A 128 -5.76 -5.56 8.86
C PHE A 128 -7.23 -5.50 9.27
N ALA A 129 -7.62 -6.26 10.29
CA ALA A 129 -8.99 -6.25 10.83
C ALA A 129 -9.30 -4.93 11.53
N GLU A 130 -8.36 -4.39 12.30
CA GLU A 130 -8.49 -3.09 12.99
C GLU A 130 -8.66 -1.96 11.97
N GLY A 131 -7.86 -1.95 10.90
CA GLY A 131 -8.00 -0.98 9.82
C GLY A 131 -9.33 -1.13 9.06
N ALA A 132 -9.78 -2.35 8.81
CA ALA A 132 -11.09 -2.58 8.20
C ALA A 132 -12.24 -2.06 9.08
N ILE A 133 -12.17 -2.23 10.40
CA ILE A 133 -13.15 -1.67 11.34
C ILE A 133 -13.11 -0.13 11.31
N LEU A 134 -11.94 0.48 11.24
CA LEU A 134 -11.79 1.92 11.06
C LEU A 134 -12.49 2.38 9.77
N ALA A 135 -12.21 1.72 8.65
CA ALA A 135 -12.83 2.00 7.36
C ALA A 135 -14.37 1.89 7.42
N VAL A 136 -14.92 0.86 8.09
CA VAL A 136 -16.37 0.70 8.27
C VAL A 136 -16.98 1.86 9.06
N LYS A 137 -16.32 2.28 10.13
CA LYS A 137 -16.80 3.41 10.94
C LYS A 137 -16.77 4.72 10.15
N TRP A 138 -15.69 4.96 9.41
CA TRP A 138 -15.50 6.17 8.62
C TRP A 138 -16.49 6.28 7.45
N ILE A 139 -16.67 5.19 6.67
CA ILE A 139 -17.51 5.18 5.46
C ILE A 139 -18.99 5.32 5.78
N SER A 140 -19.44 4.96 7.00
CA SER A 140 -20.87 4.97 7.39
C SER A 140 -21.53 6.34 7.29
N SER A 141 -20.77 7.41 7.36
CA SER A 141 -21.23 8.80 7.30
C SER A 141 -20.93 9.49 5.97
N LYS A 142 -20.37 8.78 5.00
CA LYS A 142 -19.98 9.36 3.71
C LYS A 142 -21.10 9.31 2.67
N LYS A 143 -21.04 10.24 1.72
CA LYS A 143 -21.91 10.24 0.54
C LYS A 143 -21.48 9.13 -0.43
N ASP A 144 -22.32 8.90 -1.43
CA ASP A 144 -21.99 7.99 -2.54
C ASP A 144 -20.65 8.41 -3.17
N GLY A 145 -19.81 7.44 -3.44
CA GLY A 145 -18.47 7.65 -3.96
C GLY A 145 -17.57 6.44 -3.76
N LEU A 146 -16.46 6.43 -4.48
CA LEU A 146 -15.38 5.45 -4.30
C LEU A 146 -14.28 6.11 -3.48
N TYR A 147 -13.91 5.47 -2.40
CA TYR A 147 -12.94 5.91 -1.41
C TYR A 147 -11.88 4.85 -1.19
N ASP A 148 -10.76 5.25 -0.63
CA ASP A 148 -9.69 4.35 -0.20
C ASP A 148 -9.31 4.53 1.27
N MET A 149 -8.21 3.88 1.71
CA MET A 149 -7.71 4.03 3.07
C MET A 149 -7.02 5.38 3.31
N GLY A 150 -6.45 6.01 2.28
CA GLY A 150 -5.90 7.36 2.34
C GLY A 150 -6.97 8.37 2.72
N ASP A 151 -8.15 8.31 2.05
CA ASP A 151 -9.31 9.14 2.39
C ASP A 151 -9.75 8.94 3.85
N ALA A 152 -9.81 7.67 4.30
CA ALA A 152 -10.24 7.34 5.66
C ALA A 152 -9.26 7.80 6.74
N LEU A 153 -7.99 7.95 6.39
CA LEU A 153 -6.91 8.39 7.28
C LEU A 153 -6.59 9.87 7.14
N SER A 154 -7.21 10.56 6.18
CA SER A 154 -6.93 11.98 5.84
C SER A 154 -5.46 12.20 5.45
N LEU A 155 -4.92 11.30 4.65
CA LEU A 155 -3.57 11.33 4.09
C LEU A 155 -3.53 12.07 2.76
#